data_4e0c0ecbb2d87a56510f971e5111a44a
#
_entry.id   4e0c0ecbb2d87a56510f971e5111a44a
#
_cell.length_a   1.000
_cell.length_b   1.000
_cell.length_c   1.000
_cell.angle_alpha   90.00
_cell.angle_beta   90.00
_cell.angle_gamma   90.00
#
_symmetry.space_group_name_H-M   'P 1'
#
loop_
_entity.id
_entity.type
_entity.pdbx_description
1 polymer ?
#
loop_
_entity_poly.entity_id
_entity_poly.type
_entity_poly.pdbx_seq_one_letter_code
_entity_poly.pdbx_strand_id
1 'polypeptide(L)'
;MWPDSEQTQELLAAAGNGEAAAVNNLMDRHREAVRKMVNMRLDRAVAARVDASDVVQDVLLEASQRMGDYVNNPSMPFHLWLRQLAKDRLIDMHRRHRAAQRRSVDREQRLNVNYSEQSSLDLAGQLRDHELTPAAATIRRELETRFMTALQDLAEDDREIILMRHQEHLSNSEVAEALDLSQPAAGMRYLRALRRLREILGSDHSGVLPV
;
A
#
# COMPACT_ATOMS: atom_id res chain seq x y z
N MET A 1 -2.46 -2.40 -9.29
CA MET A 1 -3.16 -1.50 -10.24
C MET A 1 -4.62 -1.43 -9.83
N TRP A 2 -5.20 -0.23 -9.77
CA TRP A 2 -6.63 -0.04 -9.53
C TRP A 2 -7.43 -0.52 -10.73
N PRO A 3 -8.66 -1.05 -10.54
CA PRO A 3 -9.53 -1.43 -11.64
C PRO A 3 -9.88 -0.25 -12.53
N ASP A 4 -10.22 -0.56 -13.77
CA ASP A 4 -10.58 0.43 -14.77
C ASP A 4 -11.82 1.27 -14.34
N SER A 5 -11.88 2.52 -14.82
CA SER A 5 -12.88 3.49 -14.37
C SER A 5 -14.27 3.25 -14.98
N GLU A 6 -14.38 2.72 -16.20
CA GLU A 6 -15.67 2.60 -16.89
C GLU A 6 -16.64 1.68 -16.16
N GLN A 7 -16.25 0.44 -15.95
CA GLN A 7 -17.06 -0.52 -15.20
C GLN A 7 -17.27 -0.11 -13.72
N THR A 8 -16.32 0.61 -13.13
CA THR A 8 -16.48 1.17 -11.79
C THR A 8 -17.59 2.21 -11.76
N GLN A 9 -17.71 3.06 -12.79
CA GLN A 9 -18.77 4.07 -12.91
C GLN A 9 -20.14 3.43 -13.10
N GLU A 10 -20.24 2.38 -13.91
CA GLU A 10 -21.50 1.60 -14.07
C GLU A 10 -21.98 1.04 -12.74
N LEU A 11 -21.07 0.41 -11.98
CA LEU A 11 -21.42 -0.14 -10.67
C LEU A 11 -21.78 0.94 -9.65
N LEU A 12 -21.15 2.11 -9.70
CA LEU A 12 -21.48 3.26 -8.85
C LEU A 12 -22.88 3.79 -9.17
N ALA A 13 -23.23 3.88 -10.46
CA ALA A 13 -24.57 4.29 -10.86
C ALA A 13 -25.64 3.30 -10.38
N ALA A 14 -25.40 1.98 -10.51
CA ALA A 14 -26.30 0.94 -10.01
C ALA A 14 -26.41 0.97 -8.48
N ALA A 15 -25.31 1.18 -7.76
CA ALA A 15 -25.30 1.35 -6.30
C ALA A 15 -26.12 2.58 -5.86
N GLY A 16 -26.05 3.68 -6.62
CA GLY A 16 -26.84 4.89 -6.40
C GLY A 16 -28.35 4.66 -6.59
N ASN A 17 -28.74 3.71 -7.41
CA ASN A 17 -30.12 3.27 -7.59
C ASN A 17 -30.59 2.28 -6.50
N GLY A 18 -29.76 1.96 -5.51
CA GLY A 18 -30.09 1.08 -4.40
C GLY A 18 -29.85 -0.40 -4.67
N GLU A 19 -29.13 -0.77 -5.72
CA GLU A 19 -28.79 -2.15 -6.04
C GLU A 19 -27.69 -2.69 -5.10
N ALA A 20 -28.08 -3.44 -4.06
CA ALA A 20 -27.14 -4.01 -3.09
C ALA A 20 -26.07 -4.93 -3.74
N ALA A 21 -26.42 -5.64 -4.81
CA ALA A 21 -25.48 -6.47 -5.57
C ALA A 21 -24.37 -5.62 -6.22
N ALA A 22 -24.67 -4.41 -6.68
CA ALA A 22 -23.69 -3.51 -7.29
C ALA A 22 -22.64 -3.06 -6.27
N VAL A 23 -23.04 -2.79 -5.01
CA VAL A 23 -22.10 -2.47 -3.91
C VAL A 23 -21.15 -3.62 -3.65
N ASN A 24 -21.65 -4.85 -3.55
CA ASN A 24 -20.82 -6.04 -3.34
C ASN A 24 -19.82 -6.25 -4.49
N ASN A 25 -20.30 -6.16 -5.73
CA ASN A 25 -19.47 -6.29 -6.92
C ASN A 25 -18.36 -5.21 -6.96
N LEU A 26 -18.69 -3.98 -6.55
CA LEU A 26 -17.76 -2.87 -6.48
C LEU A 26 -16.66 -3.14 -5.43
N MET A 27 -17.02 -3.63 -4.24
CA MET A 27 -16.08 -4.00 -3.19
C MET A 27 -15.16 -5.15 -3.64
N ASP A 28 -15.71 -6.20 -4.22
CA ASP A 28 -14.94 -7.36 -4.67
C ASP A 28 -13.97 -6.98 -5.80
N ARG A 29 -14.39 -6.13 -6.72
CA ARG A 29 -13.57 -5.62 -7.80
C ARG A 29 -12.34 -4.85 -7.29
N HIS A 30 -12.48 -4.08 -6.23
CA HIS A 30 -11.41 -3.26 -5.67
C HIS A 30 -10.60 -3.95 -4.56
N ARG A 31 -11.05 -5.09 -4.06
CA ARG A 31 -10.44 -5.84 -2.95
C ARG A 31 -8.94 -6.06 -3.13
N GLU A 32 -8.54 -6.53 -4.31
CA GLU A 32 -7.13 -6.86 -4.58
C GLU A 32 -6.24 -5.62 -4.63
N ALA A 33 -6.73 -4.51 -5.16
CA ALA A 33 -6.01 -3.23 -5.15
C ALA A 33 -5.81 -2.69 -3.73
N VAL A 34 -6.87 -2.75 -2.90
CA VAL A 34 -6.80 -2.39 -1.47
C VAL A 34 -5.83 -3.31 -0.73
N ARG A 35 -5.86 -4.63 -0.99
CA ARG A 35 -4.96 -5.61 -0.38
C ARG A 35 -3.49 -5.31 -0.71
N LYS A 36 -3.18 -5.03 -1.96
CA LYS A 36 -1.81 -4.65 -2.37
C LYS A 36 -1.36 -3.36 -1.69
N MET A 37 -2.22 -2.35 -1.66
CA MET A 37 -1.94 -1.09 -0.99
C MET A 37 -1.65 -1.28 0.50
N VAL A 38 -2.48 -2.06 1.20
CA VAL A 38 -2.34 -2.36 2.64
C VAL A 38 -1.03 -3.11 2.90
N ASN A 39 -0.76 -4.20 2.16
CA ASN A 39 0.45 -5.02 2.34
C ASN A 39 1.74 -4.22 2.22
N MET A 40 1.80 -3.25 1.29
CA MET A 40 3.00 -2.43 1.09
C MET A 40 3.25 -1.41 2.20
N ARG A 41 2.22 -1.09 2.98
CA ARG A 41 2.28 -0.09 4.07
C ARG A 41 2.29 -0.70 5.47
N LEU A 42 2.00 -1.99 5.57
CA LEU A 42 2.15 -2.70 6.83
C LEU A 42 3.63 -2.79 7.21
N ASP A 43 3.98 -2.14 8.31
CA ASP A 43 5.28 -2.31 8.95
C ASP A 43 5.45 -3.78 9.39
N ARG A 44 6.66 -4.33 9.24
CA ARG A 44 6.99 -5.71 9.63
C ARG A 44 6.62 -6.03 11.08
N ALA A 45 6.79 -5.07 11.99
CA ALA A 45 6.44 -5.24 13.40
C ALA A 45 4.92 -5.38 13.62
N VAL A 46 4.12 -4.75 12.76
CA VAL A 46 2.65 -4.81 12.80
C VAL A 46 2.14 -6.03 12.03
N ALA A 47 2.73 -6.34 10.88
CA ALA A 47 2.38 -7.49 10.04
C ALA A 47 2.53 -8.84 10.79
N ALA A 48 3.42 -8.93 11.78
CA ALA A 48 3.56 -10.12 12.62
C ALA A 48 2.35 -10.35 13.57
N ARG A 49 1.47 -9.36 13.75
CA ARG A 49 0.37 -9.39 14.73
C ARG A 49 -1.00 -9.08 14.16
N VAL A 50 -1.05 -8.54 12.96
CA VAL A 50 -2.28 -8.12 12.27
C VAL A 50 -2.27 -8.72 10.87
N ASP A 51 -3.30 -9.46 10.53
CA ASP A 51 -3.49 -9.96 9.18
C ASP A 51 -3.93 -8.80 8.27
N ALA A 52 -3.24 -8.62 7.15
CA ALA A 52 -3.63 -7.65 6.13
C ALA A 52 -5.07 -7.88 5.63
N SER A 53 -5.53 -9.14 5.63
CA SER A 53 -6.89 -9.50 5.23
C SER A 53 -7.94 -8.89 6.16
N ASP A 54 -7.68 -8.83 7.47
CA ASP A 54 -8.59 -8.21 8.42
C ASP A 54 -8.70 -6.70 8.18
N VAL A 55 -7.56 -6.05 7.90
CA VAL A 55 -7.54 -4.60 7.56
C VAL A 55 -8.33 -4.34 6.28
N VAL A 56 -8.14 -5.17 5.26
CA VAL A 56 -8.86 -5.07 3.98
C VAL A 56 -10.37 -5.25 4.20
N GLN A 57 -10.76 -6.23 5.00
CA GLN A 57 -12.16 -6.49 5.31
C GLN A 57 -12.81 -5.30 6.03
N ASP A 58 -12.11 -4.73 7.02
CA ASP A 58 -12.57 -3.54 7.74
C ASP A 58 -12.75 -2.34 6.81
N VAL A 59 -11.80 -2.10 5.89
CA VAL A 59 -11.87 -1.01 4.90
C VAL A 59 -13.05 -1.18 3.96
N LEU A 60 -13.26 -2.39 3.42
CA LEU A 60 -14.35 -2.66 2.50
C LEU A 60 -15.73 -2.60 3.21
N LEU A 61 -15.79 -3.02 4.47
CA LEU A 61 -16.99 -2.89 5.28
C LEU A 61 -17.33 -1.42 5.54
N GLU A 62 -16.35 -0.61 5.94
CA GLU A 62 -16.54 0.82 6.13
C GLU A 62 -16.95 1.51 4.82
N ALA A 63 -16.31 1.16 3.70
CA ALA A 63 -16.68 1.67 2.39
C ALA A 63 -18.12 1.32 2.01
N SER A 64 -18.55 0.08 2.25
CA SER A 64 -19.93 -0.35 2.00
C SER A 64 -20.93 0.44 2.85
N GLN A 65 -20.64 0.68 4.12
CA GLN A 65 -21.50 1.46 5.03
C GLN A 65 -21.59 2.95 4.62
N ARG A 66 -20.53 3.51 4.08
CA ARG A 66 -20.45 4.92 3.66
C ARG A 66 -20.74 5.13 2.17
N MET A 67 -21.14 4.07 1.45
CA MET A 67 -21.41 4.13 0.02
C MET A 67 -22.48 5.16 -0.34
N GLY A 68 -23.56 5.21 0.45
CA GLY A 68 -24.65 6.18 0.22
C GLY A 68 -24.15 7.63 0.29
N ASP A 69 -23.29 7.95 1.25
CA ASP A 69 -22.72 9.29 1.39
C ASP A 69 -21.80 9.62 0.20
N TYR A 70 -20.98 8.66 -0.21
CA TYR A 70 -20.08 8.84 -1.35
C TYR A 70 -20.85 9.05 -2.66
N VAL A 71 -21.87 8.23 -2.95
CA VAL A 71 -22.65 8.35 -4.19
C VAL A 71 -23.42 9.68 -4.24
N ASN A 72 -23.93 10.14 -3.12
CA ASN A 72 -24.66 11.43 -3.05
C ASN A 72 -23.74 12.65 -3.18
N ASN A 73 -22.48 12.56 -2.77
CA ASN A 73 -21.52 13.66 -2.83
C ASN A 73 -20.09 13.16 -3.12
N PRO A 74 -19.80 12.73 -4.35
CA PRO A 74 -18.48 12.25 -4.71
C PRO A 74 -17.46 13.40 -4.75
N SER A 75 -16.60 13.49 -3.74
CA SER A 75 -15.57 14.54 -3.63
C SER A 75 -14.31 14.23 -4.42
N MET A 76 -14.08 12.95 -4.78
CA MET A 76 -12.91 12.46 -5.50
C MET A 76 -13.24 11.15 -6.23
N PRO A 77 -12.41 10.67 -7.17
CA PRO A 77 -12.57 9.36 -7.80
C PRO A 77 -12.67 8.22 -6.78
N PHE A 78 -13.49 7.21 -7.07
CA PHE A 78 -13.82 6.12 -6.13
C PHE A 78 -12.57 5.39 -5.59
N HIS A 79 -11.60 5.10 -6.44
CA HIS A 79 -10.37 4.43 -6.03
C HIS A 79 -9.52 5.29 -5.08
N LEU A 80 -9.52 6.63 -5.24
CA LEU A 80 -8.83 7.54 -4.32
C LEU A 80 -9.55 7.63 -2.97
N TRP A 81 -10.88 7.61 -2.99
CA TRP A 81 -11.69 7.55 -1.77
C TRP A 81 -11.44 6.24 -0.99
N LEU A 82 -11.46 5.07 -1.66
CA LEU A 82 -11.09 3.80 -1.01
C LEU A 82 -9.67 3.81 -0.47
N ARG A 83 -8.75 4.39 -1.23
CA ARG A 83 -7.37 4.57 -0.80
C ARG A 83 -7.27 5.40 0.48
N GLN A 84 -8.05 6.47 0.58
CA GLN A 84 -8.08 7.31 1.77
C GLN A 84 -8.60 6.53 2.98
N LEU A 85 -9.71 5.79 2.85
CA LEU A 85 -10.22 4.92 3.92
C LEU A 85 -9.17 3.90 4.38
N ALA A 86 -8.48 3.27 3.43
CA ALA A 86 -7.42 2.31 3.76
C ALA A 86 -6.24 2.98 4.49
N LYS A 87 -5.83 4.19 4.08
CA LYS A 87 -4.78 4.96 4.75
C LYS A 87 -5.18 5.32 6.17
N ASP A 88 -6.40 5.84 6.38
CA ASP A 88 -6.91 6.22 7.69
C ASP A 88 -6.97 5.00 8.63
N ARG A 89 -7.41 3.84 8.10
CA ARG A 89 -7.43 2.58 8.85
C ARG A 89 -6.03 2.12 9.26
N LEU A 90 -5.04 2.22 8.37
CA LEU A 90 -3.65 1.92 8.66
C LEU A 90 -3.07 2.84 9.75
N ILE A 91 -3.32 4.14 9.67
CA ILE A 91 -2.89 5.12 10.69
C ILE A 91 -3.48 4.77 12.06
N ASP A 92 -4.78 4.50 12.13
CA ASP A 92 -5.46 4.13 13.38
C ASP A 92 -4.90 2.83 13.96
N MET A 93 -4.63 1.84 13.12
CA MET A 93 -4.02 0.58 13.51
C MET A 93 -2.62 0.79 14.07
N HIS A 94 -1.76 1.54 13.39
CA HIS A 94 -0.41 1.89 13.87
C HIS A 94 -0.47 2.63 15.21
N ARG A 95 -1.41 3.58 15.35
CA ARG A 95 -1.62 4.31 16.62
C ARG A 95 -2.01 3.37 17.77
N ARG A 96 -2.95 2.44 17.54
CA ARG A 96 -3.37 1.44 18.53
C ARG A 96 -2.22 0.52 18.90
N HIS A 97 -1.44 0.06 17.92
CA HIS A 97 -0.29 -0.82 18.13
C HIS A 97 0.78 -0.13 18.98
N ARG A 98 1.17 1.12 18.65
CA ARG A 98 2.12 1.91 19.44
C ARG A 98 1.63 2.15 20.86
N ALA A 99 0.33 2.42 21.06
CA ALA A 99 -0.27 2.59 22.38
C ALA A 99 -0.26 1.28 23.20
N ALA A 100 -0.47 0.13 22.55
CA ALA A 100 -0.36 -1.18 23.18
C ALA A 100 1.09 -1.52 23.55
N GLN A 101 2.06 -1.24 22.68
CA GLN A 101 3.49 -1.43 22.98
C GLN A 101 3.96 -0.59 24.17
N ARG A 102 3.57 0.68 24.29
CA ARG A 102 3.92 1.52 25.45
C ARG A 102 3.40 0.94 26.77
N ARG A 103 2.25 0.24 26.74
CA ARG A 103 1.68 -0.42 27.92
C ARG A 103 2.30 -1.78 28.22
N SER A 104 2.90 -2.45 27.23
CA SER A 104 3.55 -3.75 27.38
C SER A 104 5.02 -3.63 27.79
N VAL A 105 5.69 -2.51 27.52
CA VAL A 105 7.06 -2.26 27.99
C VAL A 105 7.17 -2.30 29.52
N ASP A 106 6.07 -2.02 30.24
CA ASP A 106 5.98 -2.22 31.70
C ASP A 106 5.83 -3.70 32.10
N ARG A 107 5.73 -4.64 31.19
CA ARG A 107 5.36 -6.05 31.48
C ARG A 107 6.22 -7.14 30.84
N GLU A 108 7.19 -6.85 29.96
CA GLU A 108 7.83 -7.91 29.17
C GLU A 108 9.30 -8.16 29.44
N GLN A 109 9.54 -9.39 29.93
CA GLN A 109 10.71 -10.20 29.58
C GLN A 109 10.67 -10.59 28.09
N ARG A 110 11.82 -10.50 27.44
CA ARG A 110 12.05 -10.75 26.01
C ARG A 110 11.55 -12.12 25.57
N LEU A 111 10.57 -12.17 24.70
CA LEU A 111 10.28 -13.33 23.84
C LEU A 111 10.85 -13.06 22.46
N ASN A 112 11.79 -13.92 22.06
CA ASN A 112 12.30 -13.98 20.67
C ASN A 112 11.15 -14.37 19.74
N VAL A 113 10.73 -13.45 18.88
CA VAL A 113 9.74 -13.73 17.83
C VAL A 113 10.47 -14.11 16.56
N ASN A 114 10.36 -15.36 16.17
CA ASN A 114 10.75 -15.85 14.84
C ASN A 114 9.85 -15.20 13.79
N TYR A 115 10.43 -14.46 12.89
CA TYR A 115 9.75 -13.78 11.79
C TYR A 115 9.24 -14.78 10.76
N SER A 116 7.97 -14.72 10.45
CA SER A 116 7.41 -15.40 9.28
C SER A 116 7.74 -14.58 8.03
N GLU A 117 8.57 -15.13 7.16
CA GLU A 117 8.94 -14.58 5.85
C GLU A 117 7.78 -14.60 4.83
N GLN A 118 6.59 -15.03 5.25
CA GLN A 118 5.46 -15.35 4.39
C GLN A 118 4.86 -14.16 3.65
N SER A 119 4.83 -12.96 4.25
CA SER A 119 4.15 -11.80 3.65
C SER A 119 4.91 -11.16 2.47
N SER A 120 6.24 -11.28 2.46
CA SER A 120 7.06 -10.76 1.34
C SER A 120 7.11 -11.74 0.15
N LEU A 121 6.88 -13.03 0.40
CA LEU A 121 6.91 -14.08 -0.61
C LEU A 121 5.63 -14.11 -1.48
N ASP A 122 4.50 -13.67 -0.95
CA ASP A 122 3.23 -13.66 -1.69
C ASP A 122 3.20 -12.60 -2.79
N LEU A 123 3.90 -11.49 -2.62
CA LEU A 123 4.03 -10.45 -3.65
C LEU A 123 4.94 -10.91 -4.81
N ALA A 124 6.01 -11.63 -4.50
CA ALA A 124 6.91 -12.24 -5.49
C ALA A 124 6.26 -13.42 -6.24
N GLY A 125 5.30 -14.10 -5.61
CA GLY A 125 4.59 -15.25 -6.20
C GLY A 125 3.61 -14.89 -7.31
N GLN A 126 3.10 -13.66 -7.34
CA GLN A 126 2.12 -13.20 -8.34
C GLN A 126 2.75 -12.71 -9.65
N LEU A 127 4.06 -12.49 -9.67
CA LEU A 127 4.82 -12.14 -10.88
C LEU A 127 5.50 -13.40 -11.46
N ARG A 128 4.77 -14.48 -11.61
CA ARG A 128 5.22 -15.66 -12.35
C ARG A 128 5.22 -15.38 -13.85
N ASP A 129 6.26 -14.69 -14.32
CA ASP A 129 6.68 -14.83 -15.71
C ASP A 129 7.34 -16.21 -15.84
N HIS A 130 6.73 -17.08 -16.59
CA HIS A 130 7.14 -18.47 -16.81
C HIS A 130 8.49 -18.63 -17.56
N GLU A 131 9.19 -17.52 -17.85
CA GLU A 131 10.40 -17.51 -18.70
C GLU A 131 11.73 -17.23 -17.98
N LEU A 132 11.71 -17.01 -16.65
CA LEU A 132 12.95 -16.70 -15.93
C LEU A 132 13.68 -17.96 -15.49
N THR A 133 14.99 -18.01 -15.77
CA THR A 133 15.86 -19.06 -15.20
C THR A 133 15.89 -18.95 -13.66
N PRO A 134 16.15 -20.05 -12.92
CA PRO A 134 16.25 -20.01 -11.46
C PRO A 134 17.23 -18.96 -10.92
N ALA A 135 18.35 -18.75 -11.62
CA ALA A 135 19.33 -17.72 -11.27
C ALA A 135 18.75 -16.29 -11.44
N ALA A 136 18.06 -16.03 -12.54
CA ALA A 136 17.41 -14.73 -12.78
C ALA A 136 16.29 -14.46 -11.76
N ALA A 137 15.54 -15.49 -11.36
CA ALA A 137 14.52 -15.38 -10.32
C ALA A 137 15.13 -15.03 -8.95
N THR A 138 16.29 -15.58 -8.62
CA THR A 138 17.02 -15.28 -7.37
C THR A 138 17.52 -13.84 -7.36
N ILE A 139 18.16 -13.40 -8.44
CA ILE A 139 18.64 -12.01 -8.59
C ILE A 139 17.47 -11.02 -8.48
N ARG A 140 16.34 -11.32 -9.13
CA ARG A 140 15.15 -10.48 -9.05
C ARG A 140 14.63 -10.34 -7.62
N ARG A 141 14.51 -11.45 -6.87
CA ARG A 141 14.09 -11.43 -5.46
C ARG A 141 15.03 -10.61 -4.59
N GLU A 142 16.32 -10.74 -4.81
CA GLU A 142 17.32 -9.94 -4.09
C GLU A 142 17.15 -8.44 -4.37
N LEU A 143 16.98 -8.06 -5.64
CA LEU A 143 16.72 -6.67 -6.03
C LEU A 143 15.41 -6.14 -5.43
N GLU A 144 14.34 -6.93 -5.45
CA GLU A 144 13.06 -6.57 -4.83
C GLU A 144 13.21 -6.38 -3.32
N THR A 145 13.92 -7.27 -2.63
CA THR A 145 14.19 -7.15 -1.20
C THR A 145 14.98 -5.90 -0.87
N ARG A 146 16.04 -5.62 -1.63
CA ARG A 146 16.87 -4.40 -1.47
C ARG A 146 16.06 -3.14 -1.73
N PHE A 147 15.24 -3.13 -2.78
CA PHE A 147 14.36 -2.01 -3.08
C PHE A 147 13.36 -1.75 -1.95
N MET A 148 12.72 -2.80 -1.42
CA MET A 148 11.77 -2.68 -0.31
C MET A 148 12.44 -2.21 0.98
N THR A 149 13.68 -2.64 1.25
CA THR A 149 14.47 -2.15 2.39
C THR A 149 14.79 -0.67 2.22
N ALA A 150 15.29 -0.27 1.05
CA ALA A 150 15.60 1.13 0.76
C ALA A 150 14.37 2.05 0.82
N LEU A 151 13.19 1.55 0.45
CA LEU A 151 11.93 2.28 0.65
C LEU A 151 11.60 2.51 2.13
N GLN A 152 11.95 1.57 3.02
CA GLN A 152 11.70 1.72 4.46
C GLN A 152 12.61 2.79 5.10
N ASP A 153 13.79 3.01 4.53
CA ASP A 153 14.74 4.02 4.99
C ASP A 153 14.40 5.45 4.51
N LEU A 154 13.46 5.58 3.58
CA LEU A 154 12.94 6.89 3.18
C LEU A 154 12.01 7.49 4.24
N ALA A 155 11.96 8.82 4.28
CA ALA A 155 10.92 9.54 5.00
C ALA A 155 9.52 9.10 4.50
N GLU A 156 8.54 9.06 5.41
CA GLU A 156 7.19 8.56 5.13
C GLU A 156 6.56 9.19 3.88
N ASP A 157 6.65 10.52 3.76
CA ASP A 157 6.12 11.28 2.63
C ASP A 157 6.78 10.93 1.28
N ASP A 158 8.10 10.69 1.30
CA ASP A 158 8.87 10.33 0.10
C ASP A 158 8.59 8.89 -0.32
N ARG A 159 8.47 7.99 0.65
CA ARG A 159 8.05 6.60 0.41
C ARG A 159 6.65 6.54 -0.16
N GLU A 160 5.72 7.29 0.42
CA GLU A 160 4.33 7.31 0.01
C GLU A 160 4.15 7.70 -1.46
N ILE A 161 4.81 8.78 -1.90
CA ILE A 161 4.67 9.22 -3.29
C ILE A 161 5.27 8.23 -4.30
N ILE A 162 6.34 7.51 -3.93
CA ILE A 162 6.92 6.45 -4.75
C ILE A 162 5.94 5.27 -4.87
N LEU A 163 5.35 4.82 -3.76
CA LEU A 163 4.37 3.74 -3.76
C LEU A 163 3.15 4.10 -4.63
N MET A 164 2.63 5.31 -4.51
CA MET A 164 1.51 5.78 -5.32
C MET A 164 1.81 5.75 -6.82
N ARG A 165 2.99 6.19 -7.23
CA ARG A 165 3.40 6.27 -8.64
C ARG A 165 3.77 4.92 -9.24
N HIS A 166 4.51 4.08 -8.51
CA HIS A 166 5.09 2.84 -9.05
C HIS A 166 4.26 1.59 -8.76
N GLN A 167 3.62 1.53 -7.61
CA GLN A 167 2.88 0.33 -7.22
C GLN A 167 1.37 0.47 -7.46
N GLU A 168 0.83 1.64 -7.18
CA GLU A 168 -0.59 1.92 -7.40
C GLU A 168 -0.86 2.47 -8.81
N HIS A 169 0.19 2.86 -9.55
CA HIS A 169 0.14 3.42 -10.92
C HIS A 169 -0.73 4.68 -11.03
N LEU A 170 -0.80 5.48 -9.96
CA LEU A 170 -1.53 6.74 -10.00
C LEU A 170 -0.83 7.76 -10.88
N SER A 171 -1.60 8.54 -11.63
CA SER A 171 -1.14 9.68 -12.39
C SER A 171 -0.63 10.80 -11.47
N ASN A 172 0.11 11.76 -12.00
CA ASN A 172 0.56 12.90 -11.18
C ASN A 172 -0.61 13.76 -10.66
N SER A 173 -1.71 13.84 -11.41
CA SER A 173 -2.93 14.53 -10.98
C SER A 173 -3.61 13.82 -9.80
N GLU A 174 -3.76 12.51 -9.88
CA GLU A 174 -4.34 11.69 -8.80
C GLU A 174 -3.48 11.71 -7.53
N VAL A 175 -2.14 11.68 -7.69
CA VAL A 175 -1.22 11.85 -6.54
C VAL A 175 -1.36 13.23 -5.91
N ALA A 176 -1.45 14.28 -6.73
CA ALA A 176 -1.65 15.64 -6.25
C ALA A 176 -2.97 15.77 -5.47
N GLU A 177 -4.06 15.23 -6.01
CA GLU A 177 -5.38 15.18 -5.36
C GLU A 177 -5.34 14.38 -4.04
N ALA A 178 -4.76 13.18 -4.05
CA ALA A 178 -4.69 12.32 -2.87
C ALA A 178 -3.80 12.85 -1.73
N LEU A 179 -2.85 13.74 -2.05
CA LEU A 179 -1.92 14.35 -1.08
C LEU A 179 -2.24 15.82 -0.76
N ASP A 180 -3.33 16.36 -1.32
CA ASP A 180 -3.70 17.77 -1.22
C ASP A 180 -2.55 18.72 -1.64
N LEU A 181 -1.96 18.43 -2.79
CA LEU A 181 -0.85 19.18 -3.38
C LEU A 181 -1.22 19.74 -4.74
N SER A 182 -0.51 20.79 -5.18
CA SER A 182 -0.54 21.15 -6.59
C SER A 182 0.20 20.09 -7.43
N GLN A 183 -0.19 19.93 -8.70
CA GLN A 183 0.49 18.97 -9.59
C GLN A 183 2.00 19.23 -9.74
N PRO A 184 2.48 20.50 -9.86
CA PRO A 184 3.92 20.78 -9.84
C PRO A 184 4.58 20.35 -8.53
N ALA A 185 3.94 20.59 -7.37
CA ALA A 185 4.47 20.20 -6.07
C ALA A 185 4.59 18.68 -5.91
N ALA A 186 3.58 17.94 -6.35
CA ALA A 186 3.61 16.48 -6.40
C ALA A 186 4.75 15.96 -7.29
N GLY A 187 4.91 16.52 -8.50
CA GLY A 187 6.00 16.16 -9.40
C GLY A 187 7.39 16.43 -8.80
N MET A 188 7.56 17.59 -8.16
CA MET A 188 8.84 17.94 -7.51
C MET A 188 9.14 17.07 -6.28
N ARG A 189 8.12 16.70 -5.49
CA ARG A 189 8.27 15.76 -4.37
C ARG A 189 8.68 14.39 -4.88
N TYR A 190 8.04 13.89 -5.92
CA TYR A 190 8.38 12.61 -6.54
C TYR A 190 9.84 12.57 -7.04
N LEU A 191 10.31 13.61 -7.74
CA LEU A 191 11.70 13.67 -8.21
C LEU A 191 12.70 13.71 -7.05
N ARG A 192 12.39 14.41 -5.97
CA ARG A 192 13.23 14.41 -4.75
C ARG A 192 13.28 13.05 -4.08
N ALA A 193 12.13 12.40 -3.96
CA ALA A 193 12.03 11.05 -3.40
C ALA A 193 12.85 10.03 -4.20
N LEU A 194 12.80 10.09 -5.54
CA LEU A 194 13.62 9.24 -6.40
C LEU A 194 15.12 9.48 -6.24
N ARG A 195 15.57 10.74 -6.07
CA ARG A 195 16.99 11.06 -5.83
C ARG A 195 17.45 10.44 -4.52
N ARG A 196 16.69 10.61 -3.43
CA ARG A 196 17.00 10.02 -2.13
C ARG A 196 17.03 8.50 -2.17
N LEU A 197 16.05 7.87 -2.84
CA LEU A 197 16.04 6.42 -3.02
C LEU A 197 17.30 5.95 -3.76
N ARG A 198 17.71 6.66 -4.82
CA ARG A 198 18.94 6.36 -5.55
C ARG A 198 20.20 6.49 -4.66
N GLU A 199 20.26 7.48 -3.80
CA GLU A 199 21.37 7.68 -2.85
C GLU A 199 21.45 6.51 -1.88
N ILE A 200 20.33 6.07 -1.29
CA ILE A 200 20.26 4.90 -0.39
C ILE A 200 20.73 3.63 -1.12
N LEU A 201 20.19 3.34 -2.29
CA LEU A 201 20.57 2.16 -3.08
C LEU A 201 22.04 2.21 -3.57
N GLY A 202 22.58 3.40 -3.80
CA GLY A 202 23.97 3.59 -4.21
C GLY A 202 24.98 3.47 -3.08
N SER A 203 24.61 3.84 -1.85
CA SER A 203 25.47 3.74 -0.67
C SER A 203 25.75 2.28 -0.27
N ASP A 204 24.79 1.38 -0.51
CA ASP A 204 24.97 -0.06 -0.26
C ASP A 204 26.02 -0.74 -1.16
N HIS A 205 26.40 -0.12 -2.28
CA HIS A 205 27.46 -0.64 -3.18
C HIS A 205 28.87 -0.23 -2.78
N SER A 206 29.03 0.74 -1.89
CA SER A 206 30.36 1.23 -1.51
C SER A 206 31.06 0.36 -0.45
N GLY A 207 30.40 -0.70 0.02
CA GLY A 207 30.88 -1.58 1.09
C GLY A 207 31.49 -2.92 0.64
N VAL A 208 31.43 -3.29 -0.65
CA VAL A 208 31.92 -4.61 -1.12
C VAL A 208 32.73 -4.46 -2.41
N LEU A 209 33.95 -3.98 -2.30
CA LEU A 209 35.03 -4.38 -3.21
C LEU A 209 36.11 -5.02 -2.35
N PRO A 210 36.29 -6.34 -2.40
CA PRO A 210 37.53 -6.93 -1.90
C PRO A 210 38.66 -6.55 -2.85
N VAL A 211 39.73 -6.03 -2.26
CA VAL A 211 41.04 -5.87 -2.88
C VAL A 211 41.65 -7.24 -3.14
#